data_06172a891d9ad4b3d0289e67f1fbea9d
#
_entry.id   06172a891d9ad4b3d0289e67f1fbea9d
#
_cell.length_a   1.000
_cell.length_b   1.000
_cell.length_c   1.000
_cell.angle_alpha   90.00
_cell.angle_beta   90.00
_cell.angle_gamma   90.00
#
_symmetry.space_group_name_H-M   'P 1'
#
loop_
_entity.id
_entity.type
_entity.pdbx_description
1 polymer ?
#
loop_
_entity_poly.entity_id
_entity_poly.type
_entity_poly.pdbx_seq_one_letter_code
_entity_poly.pdbx_strand_id
1 'polypeptide(L)'
;MSKFGELINFEVPILLDFFGDLDESSKSMHPVLRDVAAALGDRGKVIKINVDLNSELSEALRIKDLPTLMIYKGGEMVWRQSGEQDAKILINLINDFV
;
A
#
# COMPACT_ATOMS: atom_id res chain seq x y z
N MET A 1 -20.94 -4.40 -1.65
CA MET A 1 -19.60 -3.87 -1.89
C MET A 1 -18.58 -4.84 -1.31
N SER A 2 -17.48 -5.08 -1.99
CA SER A 2 -16.43 -5.96 -1.48
C SER A 2 -15.68 -5.31 -0.31
N LYS A 3 -15.04 -6.14 0.51
CA LYS A 3 -14.22 -5.62 1.61
C LYS A 3 -13.11 -4.71 1.09
N PHE A 4 -12.54 -5.04 -0.07
CA PHE A 4 -11.51 -4.22 -0.67
C PHE A 4 -12.05 -2.83 -1.02
N GLY A 5 -13.24 -2.77 -1.60
CA GLY A 5 -13.88 -1.49 -1.90
C GLY A 5 -14.06 -0.63 -0.67
N GLU A 6 -14.35 -1.23 0.48
CA GLU A 6 -14.46 -0.52 1.74
C GLU A 6 -13.10 -0.02 2.23
N LEU A 7 -12.05 -0.82 2.05
CA LEU A 7 -10.69 -0.46 2.47
C LEU A 7 -10.15 0.76 1.72
N ILE A 8 -10.52 0.93 0.47
CA ILE A 8 -9.98 2.00 -0.38
C ILE A 8 -10.89 3.21 -0.49
N ASN A 9 -12.08 3.16 0.10
CA ASN A 9 -13.06 4.23 -0.02
C ASN A 9 -12.94 5.23 1.13
N PHE A 10 -11.87 6.00 1.10
CA PHE A 10 -11.62 7.07 2.08
C PHE A 10 -11.30 8.37 1.36
N GLU A 11 -11.52 9.49 2.04
CA GLU A 11 -11.18 10.80 1.51
C GLU A 11 -9.68 11.06 1.51
N VAL A 12 -8.96 10.46 2.45
CA VAL A 12 -7.50 10.57 2.51
C VAL A 12 -6.85 9.50 1.63
N PRO A 13 -5.63 9.75 1.12
CA PRO A 13 -4.93 8.74 0.33
C PRO A 13 -4.58 7.53 1.20
N ILE A 14 -4.61 6.36 0.59
CA ILE A 14 -4.32 5.10 1.24
C ILE A 14 -3.18 4.42 0.52
N LEU A 15 -2.12 4.13 1.27
CA LEU A 15 -1.00 3.34 0.75
C LEU A 15 -1.25 1.89 1.11
N LEU A 16 -1.35 1.04 0.10
CA LEU A 16 -1.48 -0.39 0.26
C LEU A 16 -0.13 -1.05 0.01
N ASP A 17 0.25 -1.97 0.89
CA ASP A 17 1.45 -2.78 0.75
C ASP A 17 1.06 -4.24 0.62
N PHE A 18 1.18 -4.79 -0.59
CA PHE A 18 0.96 -6.21 -0.84
C PHE A 18 2.26 -6.94 -0.60
N PHE A 19 2.30 -7.76 0.44
CA PHE A 19 3.53 -8.38 0.91
C PHE A 19 3.42 -9.90 1.05
N GLY A 20 4.58 -10.57 1.07
CA GLY A 20 4.69 -11.99 1.37
C GLY A 20 5.54 -12.20 2.61
N ASP A 21 5.13 -13.12 3.47
CA ASP A 21 5.83 -13.37 4.75
C ASP A 21 7.27 -13.83 4.59
N LEU A 22 7.55 -14.56 3.51
CA LEU A 22 8.88 -15.11 3.27
C LEU A 22 9.71 -14.27 2.30
N ASP A 23 9.19 -13.17 1.83
CA ASP A 23 9.87 -12.30 0.88
C ASP A 23 10.73 -11.26 1.63
N GLU A 24 12.04 -11.27 1.36
CA GLU A 24 12.97 -10.36 2.04
C GLU A 24 12.70 -8.89 1.76
N SER A 25 12.36 -8.56 0.51
CA SER A 25 12.04 -7.19 0.14
C SER A 25 10.77 -6.70 0.85
N SER A 26 9.80 -7.59 1.03
CA SER A 26 8.60 -7.29 1.81
C SER A 26 8.93 -7.00 3.27
N LYS A 27 9.81 -7.82 3.86
CA LYS A 27 10.22 -7.63 5.25
C LYS A 27 10.94 -6.30 5.45
N SER A 28 11.78 -5.91 4.51
CA SER A 28 12.52 -4.64 4.54
C SER A 28 11.58 -3.43 4.54
N MET A 29 10.40 -3.57 3.96
CA MET A 29 9.45 -2.48 3.87
C MET A 29 8.67 -2.21 5.15
N HIS A 30 8.57 -3.17 6.07
CA HIS A 30 7.79 -2.98 7.30
C HIS A 30 8.25 -1.76 8.12
N PRO A 31 9.56 -1.58 8.43
CA PRO A 31 9.98 -0.39 9.15
C PRO A 31 9.80 0.90 8.32
N VAL A 32 9.99 0.83 7.01
CA VAL A 32 9.77 1.98 6.12
C VAL A 32 8.32 2.45 6.20
N LEU A 33 7.38 1.52 6.13
CA LEU A 33 5.96 1.84 6.18
C LEU A 33 5.53 2.37 7.54
N ARG A 34 6.19 1.93 8.60
CA ARG A 34 5.96 2.46 9.94
C ARG A 34 6.33 3.93 10.01
N ASP A 35 7.47 4.29 9.41
CA ASP A 35 7.92 5.68 9.33
C ASP A 35 6.96 6.52 8.48
N VAL A 36 6.49 5.97 7.38
CA VAL A 36 5.53 6.65 6.51
C VAL A 36 4.22 6.93 7.26
N ALA A 37 3.70 5.93 7.96
CA ALA A 37 2.47 6.09 8.74
C ALA A 37 2.61 7.16 9.81
N ALA A 38 3.75 7.17 10.51
CA ALA A 38 4.03 8.15 11.55
C ALA A 38 4.10 9.57 10.98
N ALA A 39 4.72 9.73 9.82
CA ALA A 39 4.86 11.02 9.17
C ALA A 39 3.52 11.56 8.64
N LEU A 40 2.64 10.68 8.17
CA LEU A 40 1.35 11.09 7.62
C LEU A 40 0.32 11.48 8.68
N GLY A 41 0.33 10.79 9.81
CA GLY A 41 -0.70 11.00 10.83
C GLY A 41 -2.10 10.81 10.24
N ASP A 42 -2.96 11.82 10.35
CA ASP A 42 -4.33 11.77 9.85
C ASP A 42 -4.45 12.07 8.35
N ARG A 43 -3.37 12.46 7.71
CA ARG A 43 -3.40 12.85 6.29
C ARG A 43 -3.43 11.67 5.32
N GLY A 44 -3.21 10.47 5.81
CA GLY A 44 -3.23 9.26 4.99
C GLY A 44 -3.27 8.02 5.86
N LYS A 45 -3.45 6.87 5.21
CA LYS A 45 -3.48 5.58 5.88
C LYS A 45 -2.50 4.64 5.21
N VAL A 46 -1.93 3.72 6.00
CA VAL A 46 -1.07 2.65 5.50
C VAL A 46 -1.73 1.32 5.87
N ILE A 47 -2.00 0.50 4.88
CA ILE A 47 -2.65 -0.81 5.07
C ILE A 47 -1.77 -1.88 4.43
N LYS A 48 -1.45 -2.92 5.18
CA LYS A 48 -0.67 -4.05 4.70
C LYS A 48 -1.59 -5.21 4.36
N ILE A 49 -1.38 -5.83 3.22
CA ILE A 49 -2.18 -6.96 2.74
C ILE A 49 -1.26 -8.13 2.42
N ASN A 50 -1.44 -9.22 3.16
CA ASN A 50 -0.70 -10.45 2.92
C ASN A 50 -1.28 -11.15 1.69
N VAL A 51 -0.45 -11.37 0.65
CA VAL A 51 -0.92 -11.92 -0.63
C VAL A 51 -1.41 -13.35 -0.51
N ASP A 52 -0.81 -14.15 0.37
CA ASP A 52 -1.20 -15.55 0.54
C ASP A 52 -2.55 -15.68 1.25
N LEU A 53 -2.83 -14.79 2.19
CA LEU A 53 -4.11 -14.75 2.89
C LEU A 53 -5.21 -14.05 2.09
N ASN A 54 -4.85 -13.40 0.99
CA ASN A 54 -5.76 -12.64 0.14
C ASN A 54 -5.51 -12.98 -1.33
N SER A 55 -5.45 -14.28 -1.63
CA SER A 55 -5.04 -14.75 -2.97
C SER A 55 -5.98 -14.31 -4.08
N GLU A 56 -7.28 -14.30 -3.86
CA GLU A 56 -8.23 -13.86 -4.88
C GLU A 56 -8.04 -12.39 -5.24
N LEU A 57 -7.86 -11.55 -4.23
CA LEU A 57 -7.61 -10.13 -4.43
C LEU A 57 -6.29 -9.92 -5.16
N SER A 58 -5.24 -10.64 -4.74
CA SER A 58 -3.92 -10.53 -5.33
C SER A 58 -3.93 -10.91 -6.80
N GLU A 59 -4.66 -11.95 -7.16
CA GLU A 59 -4.83 -12.35 -8.57
C GLU A 59 -5.60 -11.30 -9.35
N ALA A 60 -6.69 -10.79 -8.78
CA ALA A 60 -7.52 -9.77 -9.43
C ALA A 60 -6.72 -8.51 -9.74
N LEU A 61 -5.80 -8.13 -8.85
CA LEU A 61 -4.94 -6.96 -9.03
C LEU A 61 -3.64 -7.28 -9.75
N ARG A 62 -3.47 -8.53 -10.17
CA ARG A 62 -2.28 -8.99 -10.92
C ARG A 62 -0.98 -8.70 -10.19
N ILE A 63 -0.94 -9.03 -8.90
CA ILE A 63 0.27 -8.91 -8.09
C ILE A 63 1.22 -10.04 -8.50
N LYS A 64 2.38 -9.69 -9.04
CA LYS A 64 3.39 -10.66 -9.49
C LYS A 64 4.68 -10.54 -8.69
N ASP A 65 5.10 -9.32 -8.44
CA ASP A 65 6.34 -9.05 -7.70
C ASP A 65 6.03 -8.51 -6.32
N LEU A 66 6.87 -8.82 -5.34
CA LEU A 66 6.68 -8.39 -3.96
C LEU A 66 7.86 -7.55 -3.48
N PRO A 67 7.61 -6.52 -2.69
CA PRO A 67 6.28 -5.99 -2.41
C PRO A 67 5.72 -5.23 -3.60
N THR A 68 4.40 -5.12 -3.69
CA THR A 68 3.76 -4.20 -4.63
C THR A 68 3.03 -3.15 -3.82
N LEU A 69 3.33 -1.91 -4.10
CA LEU A 69 2.75 -0.77 -3.39
C LEU A 69 1.77 -0.04 -4.30
N MET A 70 0.65 0.38 -3.73
CA MET A 70 -0.38 1.12 -4.47
C MET A 70 -0.86 2.28 -3.62
N ILE A 71 -1.23 3.38 -4.25
CA ILE A 71 -1.91 4.49 -3.59
C ILE A 71 -3.31 4.60 -4.19
N TYR A 72 -4.30 4.62 -3.31
CA TYR A 72 -5.70 4.85 -3.68
C TYR A 72 -6.18 6.16 -3.08
N LYS A 73 -7.00 6.88 -3.84
CA LYS A 73 -7.64 8.12 -3.38
C LYS A 73 -9.07 8.14 -3.90
N GLY A 74 -10.03 8.26 -2.99
CA GLY A 74 -11.43 8.27 -3.38
C GLY A 74 -11.90 7.03 -4.11
N GLY A 75 -11.32 5.87 -3.76
CA GLY A 75 -11.65 4.59 -4.39
C GLY A 75 -10.93 4.32 -5.69
N GLU A 76 -10.06 5.22 -6.15
CA GLU A 76 -9.32 5.04 -7.40
C GLU A 76 -7.83 4.84 -7.16
N MET A 77 -7.24 3.92 -7.92
CA MET A 77 -5.79 3.73 -7.87
C MET A 77 -5.10 4.86 -8.64
N VAL A 78 -4.27 5.62 -7.90
CA VAL A 78 -3.58 6.77 -8.48
C VAL A 78 -2.09 6.52 -8.69
N TRP A 79 -1.55 5.45 -8.11
CA TRP A 79 -0.13 5.10 -8.27
C TRP A 79 0.09 3.63 -7.93
N ARG A 80 1.05 3.01 -8.61
CA ARG A 80 1.43 1.61 -8.36
C ARG A 80 2.89 1.40 -8.74
N GLN A 81 3.62 0.68 -7.90
CA GLN A 81 5.02 0.32 -8.15
C GLN A 81 5.38 -0.95 -7.40
N SER A 82 6.11 -1.84 -8.05
CA SER A 82 6.66 -3.03 -7.40
C SER A 82 8.08 -2.75 -6.92
N GLY A 83 8.49 -3.47 -5.89
CA GLY A 83 9.82 -3.36 -5.31
C GLY A 83 9.88 -2.40 -4.13
N GLU A 84 11.02 -2.39 -3.47
CA GLU A 84 11.25 -1.54 -2.30
C GLU A 84 11.24 -0.07 -2.69
N GLN A 85 10.69 0.75 -1.81
CA GLN A 85 10.63 2.21 -1.98
C GLN A 85 11.16 2.89 -0.73
N ASP A 86 11.75 4.05 -0.91
CA ASP A 86 12.24 4.90 0.17
C ASP A 86 11.07 5.60 0.86
N ALA A 87 11.12 5.70 2.19
CA ALA A 87 10.08 6.37 2.97
C ALA A 87 9.82 7.80 2.50
N LYS A 88 10.89 8.56 2.24
CA LYS A 88 10.77 9.95 1.79
C LYS A 88 10.04 10.06 0.45
N ILE A 89 10.34 9.16 -0.46
CA ILE A 89 9.66 9.11 -1.77
C ILE A 89 8.17 8.83 -1.58
N LEU A 90 7.84 7.85 -0.73
CA LEU A 90 6.45 7.50 -0.47
C LEU A 90 5.69 8.64 0.21
N ILE A 91 6.31 9.29 1.19
CA ILE A 91 5.69 10.42 1.89
C ILE A 91 5.39 11.55 0.90
N ASN A 92 6.35 11.88 0.04
CA ASN A 92 6.17 12.93 -0.96
C ASN A 92 5.06 12.58 -1.95
N LEU A 93 5.03 11.33 -2.42
CA LEU A 93 3.99 10.87 -3.34
C LEU A 93 2.60 10.96 -2.70
N ILE A 94 2.47 10.49 -1.47
CA ILE A 94 1.17 10.49 -0.78
C ILE A 94 0.72 11.93 -0.53
N ASN A 95 1.62 12.82 -0.19
CA ASN A 95 1.30 14.23 0.04
C ASN A 95 0.72 14.91 -1.20
N ASP A 96 1.04 14.43 -2.40
CA ASP A 96 0.47 14.96 -3.63
C ASP A 96 -1.04 14.68 -3.73
N PHE A 97 -1.56 13.73 -2.96
CA PHE A 97 -2.96 13.33 -2.99
C PHE A 97 -3.75 13.69 -1.71
N VAL A 98 -3.10 14.37 -0.81
CA VAL A 98 -3.75 14.81 0.45
C VAL A 98 -4.79 15.91 0.21
#